data_03d361d8788b3c7110f63ec5bd1b7173
#
_entry.id   03d361d8788b3c7110f63ec5bd1b7173
#
_cell.length_a   1.000
_cell.length_b   1.000
_cell.length_c   1.000
_cell.angle_alpha   90.00
_cell.angle_beta   90.00
_cell.angle_gamma   90.00
#
_symmetry.space_group_name_H-M   'P 1'
#
loop_
_entity.id
_entity.type
_entity.pdbx_description
1 polymer ?
#
loop_
_entity_poly.entity_id
_entity_poly.type
_entity_poly.pdbx_seq_one_letter_code
_entity_poly.pdbx_strand_id
1 'polypeptide(L)' 'AVGLVLKGETPHFDYVCQGVTQGVVDAQLKWSKPIGYGVLMCNDLDQAIARSGRPGSKEDKGYDSAIAALALMGL' A
#
# COMPACT_ATOMS: atom_id res chain seq x y z
N ALA A 1 2.28 -6.44 -0.33
CA ALA A 1 0.93 -6.23 0.21
C ALA A 1 0.21 -5.18 -0.61
N VAL A 2 -0.94 -5.52 -1.16
CA VAL A 2 -1.75 -4.63 -2.01
C VAL A 2 -3.14 -4.51 -1.41
N GLY A 3 -3.64 -3.29 -1.34
CA GLY A 3 -4.97 -3.04 -0.81
C GLY A 3 -5.40 -1.60 -1.02
N LEU A 4 -6.60 -1.28 -0.57
CA LEU A 4 -7.16 0.04 -0.70
C LEU A 4 -7.96 0.41 0.54
N VAL A 5 -7.69 1.58 1.10
CA VAL A 5 -8.50 2.20 2.14
C VAL A 5 -8.95 3.56 1.64
N LEU A 6 -10.25 3.78 1.57
CA LEU A 6 -10.85 5.07 1.21
C LEU A 6 -11.32 5.79 2.47
N LYS A 7 -11.05 7.09 2.53
CA LYS A 7 -11.48 7.92 3.64
C LYS A 7 -13.00 8.07 3.66
N GLY A 8 -13.58 7.77 4.82
CA GLY A 8 -15.00 8.03 5.10
C GLY A 8 -15.21 9.30 5.90
N GLU A 9 -16.37 9.44 6.51
CA GLU A 9 -16.77 10.62 7.27
C GLU A 9 -16.26 10.63 8.70
N THR A 10 -15.68 9.52 9.16
CA THR A 10 -15.23 9.34 10.54
C THR A 10 -13.72 9.20 10.63
N PRO A 11 -13.11 9.37 11.83
CA PRO A 11 -11.67 9.16 12.01
C PRO A 11 -11.23 7.69 11.89
N HIS A 12 -12.15 6.77 11.65
CA HIS A 12 -11.86 5.35 11.45
C HIS A 12 -10.79 5.11 10.39
N PHE A 13 -10.78 5.92 9.34
CA PHE A 13 -9.78 5.86 8.28
C PHE A 13 -8.34 5.91 8.82
N ASP A 14 -8.06 6.86 9.72
CA ASP A 14 -6.71 7.03 10.27
C ASP A 14 -6.29 5.82 11.08
N TYR A 15 -7.18 5.26 11.88
CA TYR A 15 -6.89 4.07 12.69
C TYR A 15 -6.67 2.83 11.82
N VAL A 16 -7.47 2.65 10.77
CA VAL A 16 -7.29 1.53 9.82
C VAL A 16 -5.94 1.65 9.12
N CYS A 17 -5.58 2.84 8.64
CA CYS A 17 -4.31 3.06 7.97
C CYS A 17 -3.12 2.78 8.89
N GLN A 18 -3.18 3.24 10.14
CA GLN A 18 -2.14 2.95 11.13
C GLN A 18 -2.04 1.47 11.43
N GLY A 19 -3.18 0.78 11.59
CA GLY A 19 -3.21 -0.65 11.87
C GLY A 19 -2.63 -1.48 10.75
N VAL A 20 -2.97 -1.17 9.51
CA VAL A 20 -2.43 -1.86 8.33
C VAL A 20 -0.92 -1.62 8.22
N THR A 21 -0.47 -0.38 8.37
CA THR A 21 0.95 -0.03 8.30
C THR A 21 1.75 -0.77 9.37
N GLN A 22 1.28 -0.75 10.61
CA GLN A 22 1.95 -1.44 11.72
C GLN A 22 1.95 -2.95 11.51
N GLY A 23 0.85 -3.52 11.02
CA GLY A 23 0.75 -4.95 10.73
C GLY A 23 1.76 -5.41 9.67
N VAL A 24 1.93 -4.63 8.61
CA VAL A 24 2.92 -4.94 7.55
C VAL A 24 4.34 -4.86 8.11
N VAL A 25 4.66 -3.82 8.88
CA VAL A 25 5.99 -3.69 9.50
C VAL A 25 6.26 -4.85 10.46
N ASP A 26 5.31 -5.20 11.30
CA ASP A 26 5.45 -6.30 12.27
C ASP A 26 5.66 -7.65 11.56
N ALA A 27 4.91 -7.91 10.48
CA ALA A 27 5.08 -9.13 9.70
C ALA A 27 6.46 -9.22 9.06
N GLN A 28 6.94 -8.10 8.52
CA GLN A 28 8.27 -8.01 7.92
C GLN A 28 9.38 -8.33 8.93
N LEU A 29 9.27 -7.80 10.14
CA LEU A 29 10.23 -8.05 11.22
C LEU A 29 10.14 -9.47 11.74
N LYS A 30 8.92 -9.96 11.97
CA LYS A 30 8.70 -11.31 12.53
C LYS A 30 9.24 -12.41 11.62
N TRP A 31 9.04 -12.28 10.31
CA TRP A 31 9.41 -13.32 9.35
C TRP A 31 10.72 -13.03 8.62
N SER A 32 11.38 -11.91 8.93
CA SER A 32 12.64 -11.47 8.29
C SER A 32 12.55 -11.50 6.78
N LYS A 33 11.42 -11.04 6.23
CA LYS A 33 11.17 -11.01 4.80
C LYS A 33 10.76 -9.62 4.34
N PRO A 34 11.27 -9.16 3.20
CA PRO A 34 10.83 -7.88 2.64
C PRO A 34 9.36 -7.98 2.22
N ILE A 35 8.60 -6.94 2.54
CA ILE A 35 7.22 -6.79 2.08
C ILE A 35 7.11 -5.43 1.40
N GLY A 36 6.85 -5.43 0.10
CA GLY A 36 6.55 -4.21 -0.62
C GLY A 36 5.18 -3.68 -0.18
N TYR A 37 5.10 -2.38 0.05
CA TYR A 37 3.89 -1.75 0.56
C TYR A 37 3.11 -1.08 -0.56
N GLY A 38 2.07 -1.75 -1.03
CA GLY A 38 1.17 -1.27 -2.09
C GLY A 38 -0.25 -1.01 -1.60
N VAL A 39 -0.42 -0.72 -0.31
CA VAL A 39 -1.73 -0.38 0.25
C VAL A 39 -1.98 1.11 0.01
N LEU A 40 -3.01 1.39 -0.79
CA LEU A 40 -3.41 2.75 -1.11
C LEU A 40 -4.30 3.31 -0.01
N MET A 41 -3.96 4.48 0.49
CA MET A 41 -4.72 5.19 1.52
C MET A 41 -5.13 6.53 0.94
N CYS A 42 -6.36 6.59 0.42
CA CYS A 42 -6.79 7.68 -0.43
C CYS A 42 -8.01 8.40 0.17
N ASN A 43 -8.08 9.70 -0.07
CA ASN A 43 -9.22 10.50 0.38
C ASN A 43 -10.46 10.23 -0.47
N ASP A 44 -10.26 9.86 -1.73
CA ASP A 44 -11.35 9.59 -2.66
C ASP A 44 -10.94 8.54 -3.69
N LEU A 45 -11.93 8.09 -4.48
CA LEU A 45 -11.73 7.07 -5.49
C LEU A 45 -10.82 7.53 -6.63
N ASP A 46 -10.87 8.80 -7.00
CA ASP A 46 -10.04 9.34 -8.08
C ASP A 46 -8.55 9.21 -7.74
N GLN A 47 -8.18 9.46 -6.48
CA GLN A 47 -6.81 9.25 -6.02
C GLN A 47 -6.39 7.79 -6.13
N ALA A 48 -7.29 6.87 -5.78
CA ALA A 48 -7.03 5.44 -5.88
C ALA A 48 -6.84 5.02 -7.34
N ILE A 49 -7.70 5.47 -8.23
CA ILE A 49 -7.60 5.18 -9.67
C ILE A 49 -6.29 5.71 -10.23
N ALA A 50 -5.88 6.92 -9.85
CA ALA A 50 -4.63 7.52 -10.33
C ALA A 50 -3.38 6.71 -9.95
N ARG A 51 -3.46 5.85 -8.93
CA ARG A 51 -2.35 5.05 -8.42
C ARG A 51 -2.48 3.55 -8.70
N SER A 52 -3.55 3.15 -9.37
CA SER A 52 -3.91 1.74 -9.54
C SER A 52 -3.14 0.99 -10.63
N GLY A 53 -2.47 1.72 -11.53
CA GLY A 53 -1.79 1.10 -12.66
C GLY A 53 -2.68 0.77 -13.84
N ARG A 54 -3.96 1.12 -13.81
CA ARG A 54 -4.85 0.93 -14.94
C ARG A 54 -4.46 1.89 -16.09
N PRO A 55 -4.89 1.62 -17.35
CA PRO A 55 -4.59 2.51 -18.46
C PRO A 55 -4.95 3.97 -18.13
N GLY A 56 -3.99 4.87 -18.31
CA GLY A 56 -4.17 6.29 -18.01
C GLY A 56 -3.84 6.70 -16.58
N SER A 57 -3.50 5.76 -15.69
CA SER A 57 -3.06 6.09 -14.33
C SER A 57 -1.71 6.81 -14.33
N LYS A 58 -1.55 7.74 -13.39
CA LYS A 58 -0.27 8.45 -13.19
C LYS A 58 0.78 7.55 -12.54
N GLU A 59 0.36 6.62 -11.70
CA GLU A 59 1.21 5.74 -10.93
C GLU A 59 0.67 4.31 -10.97
N ASP A 60 1.55 3.36 -10.66
CA ASP A 60 1.20 1.95 -10.44
C ASP A 60 1.87 1.50 -9.14
N LYS A 61 1.17 1.67 -8.03
CA LYS A 61 1.70 1.35 -6.71
C LYS A 61 1.86 -0.15 -6.48
N GLY A 62 1.05 -0.97 -7.14
CA GLY A 62 1.23 -2.42 -7.10
C GLY A 62 2.56 -2.83 -7.72
N TYR A 63 2.86 -2.31 -8.90
CA TYR A 63 4.14 -2.54 -9.56
C TYR A 63 5.30 -2.02 -8.72
N ASP A 64 5.21 -0.78 -8.22
CA ASP A 64 6.25 -0.17 -7.41
C ASP A 64 6.55 -0.97 -6.15
N SER A 65 5.52 -1.49 -5.49
CA SER A 65 5.69 -2.28 -4.28
C SER A 65 6.38 -3.62 -4.56
N ALA A 66 6.09 -4.25 -5.68
CA ALA A 66 6.74 -5.49 -6.09
C ALA A 66 8.22 -5.26 -6.40
N ILE A 67 8.53 -4.19 -7.13
CA ILE A 67 9.92 -3.84 -7.44
C ILE A 67 10.71 -3.51 -6.15
N ALA A 68 10.09 -2.81 -5.21
CA ALA A 68 10.73 -2.50 -3.93
C ALA A 68 11.05 -3.78 -3.15
N ALA A 69 10.14 -4.74 -3.10
CA ALA A 69 10.38 -6.02 -2.43
C ALA A 69 11.51 -6.81 -3.09
N LEU A 70 11.52 -6.87 -4.43
CA LEU A 70 12.58 -7.56 -5.18
C LEU A 70 13.95 -6.91 -4.93
N ALA A 71 14.01 -5.58 -4.90
CA ALA A 71 15.25 -4.86 -4.60
C ALA A 71 15.80 -5.21 -3.22
N LEU A 72 14.92 -5.29 -2.21
CA LEU A 72 15.32 -5.67 -0.85
C LEU A 72 15.78 -7.12 -0.75
N MET A 73 15.33 -7.98 -1.66
CA MET A 73 15.78 -9.38 -1.75
C MET A 73 17.09 -9.52 -2.52
N GLY A 74 17.61 -8.45 -3.12
CA GLY A 74 18.82 -8.49 -3.93
C GLY A 74 18.60 -8.97 -5.36
N LEU A 75 17.39 -8.90 -5.83
CA LEU A 75 17.02 -9.39 -7.17
C LEU A 75 16.84 -8.25 -8.18
#